data_bcc54a184b81be9ad910dd67ecd6bd72
#
_entry.id   bcc54a184b81be9ad910dd67ecd6bd72
#
_cell.length_a   1.000
_cell.length_b   1.000
_cell.length_c   1.000
_cell.angle_alpha   90.00
_cell.angle_beta   90.00
_cell.angle_gamma   90.00
#
_symmetry.space_group_name_H-M   'P 1'
#
loop_
_entity.id
_entity.type
_entity.pdbx_description
1 polymer ?
#
loop_
_entity_poly.entity_id
_entity_poly.type
_entity_poly.pdbx_seq_one_letter_code
_entity_poly.pdbx_strand_id
1 'polypeptide(L)'
;MANSGTTNEQIIRHMITYADQIDEANNMFNASEEKLKNNSVYRNAVALCILQIGELANRLTEDYRSMTEDQIPWKAIRGLRNIVAHHYGKIDYKSLWETINQDIPVLREFCENQLLVFEAMKEEIDEYEEIEEGQNMTM
;
A
#
# COMPACT_ATOMS: atom_id res chain seq x y z
N MET A 1 6.00 -19.58 -13.32
CA MET A 1 5.87 -18.12 -13.24
C MET A 1 4.95 -17.73 -12.11
N ALA A 2 5.37 -16.78 -11.31
CA ALA A 2 4.48 -16.25 -10.28
C ALA A 2 3.25 -15.62 -10.93
N ASN A 3 2.08 -15.98 -10.46
CA ASN A 3 0.83 -15.38 -10.87
C ASN A 3 0.88 -13.88 -10.53
N SER A 4 0.59 -13.00 -11.50
CA SER A 4 0.60 -11.54 -11.28
C SER A 4 -0.35 -11.14 -10.15
N GLY A 5 -1.48 -11.87 -9.95
CA GLY A 5 -2.37 -11.67 -8.84
C GLY A 5 -1.69 -11.90 -7.49
N THR A 6 -0.88 -12.97 -7.37
CA THR A 6 -0.11 -13.27 -6.15
C THR A 6 0.92 -12.18 -5.87
N THR A 7 1.62 -11.72 -6.90
CA THR A 7 2.60 -10.64 -6.76
C THR A 7 1.94 -9.33 -6.31
N ASN A 8 0.83 -8.95 -6.93
CA ASN A 8 0.08 -7.76 -6.56
C ASN A 8 -0.45 -7.88 -5.12
N GLU A 9 -0.97 -9.05 -4.74
CA GLU A 9 -1.43 -9.28 -3.38
C GLU A 9 -0.33 -9.05 -2.35
N GLN A 10 0.89 -9.57 -2.60
CA GLN A 10 2.03 -9.38 -1.70
C GLN A 10 2.40 -7.91 -1.57
N ILE A 11 2.39 -7.17 -2.68
CA ILE A 11 2.67 -5.73 -2.68
C ILE A 11 1.62 -4.98 -1.85
N ILE A 12 0.35 -5.31 -2.03
CA ILE A 12 -0.74 -4.71 -1.25
C ILE A 12 -0.56 -4.98 0.25
N ARG A 13 -0.17 -6.20 0.63
CA ARG A 13 0.11 -6.54 2.02
C ARG A 13 1.26 -5.71 2.59
N HIS A 14 2.32 -5.51 1.82
CA HIS A 14 3.46 -4.69 2.24
C HIS A 14 3.06 -3.22 2.40
N MET A 15 2.18 -2.71 1.55
CA MET A 15 1.66 -1.33 1.71
C MET A 15 0.95 -1.17 3.04
N ILE A 16 0.13 -2.15 3.44
CA ILE A 16 -0.55 -2.12 4.74
C ILE A 16 0.48 -2.11 5.88
N THR A 17 1.54 -2.92 5.77
CA THR A 17 2.60 -2.95 6.77
C THR A 17 3.22 -1.57 6.97
N TYR A 18 3.53 -0.85 5.90
CA TYR A 18 4.10 0.49 6.02
C TYR A 18 3.07 1.51 6.52
N ALA A 19 1.80 1.38 6.13
CA ALA A 19 0.74 2.23 6.68
C ALA A 19 0.60 2.01 8.19
N ASP A 20 0.71 0.76 8.66
CA ASP A 20 0.70 0.43 10.09
C ASP A 20 1.88 1.05 10.82
N GLN A 21 3.07 1.04 10.21
CA GLN A 21 4.27 1.67 10.79
C GLN A 21 4.12 3.18 10.90
N ILE A 22 3.46 3.80 9.93
CA ILE A 22 3.15 5.24 10.01
C ILE A 22 2.24 5.52 11.21
N ASP A 23 1.20 4.70 11.40
CA ASP A 23 0.30 4.85 12.55
C ASP A 23 1.05 4.65 13.87
N GLU A 24 1.94 3.66 13.92
CA GLU A 24 2.76 3.42 15.11
C GLU A 24 3.64 4.63 15.43
N ALA A 25 4.30 5.20 14.42
CA ALA A 25 5.10 6.41 14.60
C ALA A 25 4.25 7.59 15.06
N ASN A 26 3.06 7.78 14.46
CA ASN A 26 2.13 8.81 14.88
C ASN A 26 1.74 8.65 16.35
N ASN A 27 1.47 7.42 16.79
CA ASN A 27 1.10 7.15 18.18
C ASN A 27 2.27 7.45 19.14
N MET A 28 3.49 7.09 18.76
CA MET A 28 4.68 7.37 19.57
C MET A 28 4.91 8.85 19.78
N PHE A 29 4.56 9.68 18.82
CA PHE A 29 4.77 11.13 18.86
C PHE A 29 3.46 11.93 19.02
N ASN A 30 2.37 11.25 19.43
CA ASN A 30 1.05 11.85 19.71
C ASN A 30 0.45 12.56 18.48
N ALA A 31 0.75 12.09 17.27
CA ALA A 31 0.25 12.65 16.00
C ALA A 31 0.39 14.18 15.98
N SER A 32 1.57 14.69 16.31
CA SER A 32 1.83 16.13 16.42
C SER A 32 2.56 16.66 15.20
N GLU A 33 1.94 17.60 14.49
CA GLU A 33 2.57 18.27 13.35
C GLU A 33 3.85 18.98 13.76
N GLU A 34 3.83 19.63 14.94
CA GLU A 34 5.01 20.30 15.49
C GLU A 34 6.17 19.33 15.71
N LYS A 35 5.87 18.15 16.25
CA LYS A 35 6.90 17.12 16.45
C LYS A 35 7.40 16.58 15.12
N LEU A 36 6.54 16.41 14.13
CA LEU A 36 6.98 16.01 12.80
C LEU A 36 7.97 17.03 12.22
N LYS A 37 7.71 18.30 12.42
CA LYS A 37 8.59 19.38 11.99
C LYS A 37 9.93 19.36 12.71
N ASN A 38 9.91 19.17 14.03
CA ASN A 38 11.09 19.39 14.90
C ASN A 38 11.85 18.12 15.28
N ASN A 39 11.25 16.95 15.12
CA ASN A 39 11.87 15.68 15.50
C ASN A 39 12.26 14.89 14.25
N SER A 40 13.57 14.80 14.00
CA SER A 40 14.08 14.11 12.82
C SER A 40 13.84 12.60 12.86
N VAL A 41 13.75 11.99 14.02
CA VAL A 41 13.48 10.55 14.15
C VAL A 41 12.06 10.24 13.65
N TYR A 42 11.10 11.01 14.12
CA TYR A 42 9.70 10.88 13.65
C TYR A 42 9.60 11.13 12.15
N ARG A 43 10.15 12.25 11.70
CA ARG A 43 10.10 12.62 10.28
C ARG A 43 10.74 11.58 9.39
N ASN A 44 11.93 11.08 9.78
CA ASN A 44 12.64 10.09 8.96
C ASN A 44 11.92 8.75 8.93
N ALA A 45 11.33 8.31 10.03
CA ALA A 45 10.56 7.07 10.08
C ALA A 45 9.36 7.13 9.12
N VAL A 46 8.60 8.22 9.18
CA VAL A 46 7.44 8.43 8.30
C VAL A 46 7.87 8.58 6.85
N ALA A 47 8.93 9.35 6.59
CA ALA A 47 9.44 9.57 5.25
C ALA A 47 9.89 8.25 4.59
N LEU A 48 10.55 7.37 5.32
CA LEU A 48 10.95 6.06 4.81
C LEU A 48 9.73 5.23 4.42
N CYS A 49 8.69 5.21 5.24
CA CYS A 49 7.46 4.47 4.92
C CYS A 49 6.79 5.01 3.67
N ILE A 50 6.73 6.33 3.51
CA ILE A 50 6.15 6.99 2.32
C ILE A 50 6.96 6.61 1.06
N LEU A 51 8.29 6.65 1.16
CA LEU A 51 9.16 6.25 0.06
C LEU A 51 8.88 4.80 -0.36
N GLN A 52 8.79 3.89 0.60
CA GLN A 52 8.53 2.48 0.33
C GLN A 52 7.16 2.26 -0.30
N ILE A 53 6.14 2.96 0.17
CA ILE A 53 4.79 2.88 -0.41
C ILE A 53 4.81 3.32 -1.88
N GLY A 54 5.49 4.41 -2.20
CA GLY A 54 5.63 4.88 -3.57
C GLY A 54 6.36 3.86 -4.46
N GLU A 55 7.43 3.26 -3.96
CA GLU A 55 8.17 2.22 -4.68
C GLU A 55 7.32 0.96 -4.90
N LEU A 56 6.56 0.55 -3.88
CA LEU A 56 5.66 -0.60 -4.01
C LEU A 56 4.57 -0.35 -5.06
N ALA A 57 3.98 0.83 -5.07
CA ALA A 57 2.98 1.20 -6.06
C ALA A 57 3.54 1.10 -7.49
N ASN A 58 4.81 1.47 -7.67
CA ASN A 58 5.47 1.37 -8.96
C ASN A 58 5.70 -0.07 -9.40
N ARG A 59 5.74 -1.03 -8.46
CA ARG A 59 5.95 -2.45 -8.73
C ARG A 59 4.68 -3.23 -9.00
N LEU A 60 3.50 -2.67 -8.72
CA LEU A 60 2.23 -3.26 -9.13
C LEU A 60 2.20 -3.40 -10.66
N THR A 61 1.52 -4.42 -11.16
CA THR A 61 1.39 -4.57 -12.61
C THR A 61 0.57 -3.42 -13.19
N GLU A 62 0.88 -3.07 -14.43
CA GLU A 62 0.15 -2.02 -15.14
C GLU A 62 -1.34 -2.36 -15.26
N ASP A 63 -1.65 -3.61 -15.52
CA ASP A 63 -3.03 -4.09 -15.61
C ASP A 63 -3.79 -3.86 -14.30
N TYR A 64 -3.17 -4.18 -13.17
CA TYR A 64 -3.79 -3.99 -11.86
C TYR A 64 -4.04 -2.52 -11.57
N ARG A 65 -3.06 -1.66 -11.85
CA ARG A 65 -3.23 -0.21 -11.67
C ARG A 65 -4.36 0.32 -12.55
N SER A 66 -4.43 -0.12 -13.81
CA SER A 66 -5.48 0.31 -14.74
C SER A 66 -6.87 -0.12 -14.26
N MET A 67 -6.99 -1.34 -13.75
CA MET A 67 -8.26 -1.87 -13.24
C MET A 67 -8.77 -1.12 -12.00
N THR A 68 -7.89 -0.53 -11.23
CA THR A 68 -8.21 0.09 -9.94
C THR A 68 -8.03 1.61 -9.93
N GLU A 69 -7.69 2.22 -11.06
CA GLU A 69 -7.39 3.66 -11.12
C GLU A 69 -8.58 4.57 -10.77
N ASP A 70 -9.81 4.05 -10.88
CA ASP A 70 -11.01 4.77 -10.48
C ASP A 70 -11.16 4.82 -8.95
N GLN A 71 -10.48 3.96 -8.23
CA GLN A 71 -10.54 3.86 -6.77
C GLN A 71 -9.36 4.54 -6.08
N ILE A 72 -8.18 4.50 -6.70
CA ILE A 72 -6.93 5.03 -6.14
C ILE A 72 -6.16 5.79 -7.22
N PRO A 73 -5.68 7.01 -6.91
CA PRO A 73 -4.86 7.78 -7.85
C PRO A 73 -3.41 7.26 -7.86
N TRP A 74 -3.16 6.15 -8.55
CA TRP A 74 -1.84 5.51 -8.56
C TRP A 74 -0.70 6.43 -8.98
N LYS A 75 -0.96 7.35 -9.91
CA LYS A 75 0.06 8.31 -10.33
C LYS A 75 0.52 9.17 -9.16
N ALA A 76 -0.42 9.63 -8.34
CA ALA A 76 -0.10 10.41 -7.15
C ALA A 76 0.62 9.56 -6.09
N ILE A 77 0.19 8.31 -5.87
CA ILE A 77 0.83 7.40 -4.92
C ILE A 77 2.27 7.10 -5.34
N ARG A 78 2.49 6.81 -6.62
CA ARG A 78 3.85 6.58 -7.15
C ARG A 78 4.72 7.83 -7.02
N GLY A 79 4.12 9.01 -7.11
CA GLY A 79 4.81 10.28 -6.95
C GLY A 79 5.19 10.62 -5.51
N LEU A 80 4.66 9.92 -4.52
CA LEU A 80 4.97 10.18 -3.10
C LEU A 80 6.48 10.07 -2.81
N ARG A 81 7.18 9.18 -3.51
CA ARG A 81 8.62 9.05 -3.35
C ARG A 81 9.38 10.35 -3.62
N ASN A 82 8.82 11.22 -4.46
CA ASN A 82 9.45 12.50 -4.80
C ASN A 82 9.47 13.47 -3.61
N ILE A 83 8.56 13.33 -2.66
CA ILE A 83 8.54 14.12 -1.43
C ILE A 83 9.85 13.92 -0.66
N VAL A 84 10.42 12.71 -0.75
CA VAL A 84 11.61 12.31 -0.01
C VAL A 84 12.87 12.32 -0.88
N ALA A 85 12.76 11.77 -2.12
CA ALA A 85 13.92 11.45 -2.96
C ALA A 85 14.63 12.68 -3.54
N HIS A 86 13.93 13.79 -3.78
CA HIS A 86 14.49 14.97 -4.43
C HIS A 86 14.94 16.08 -3.48
N HIS A 87 14.75 15.89 -2.17
CA HIS A 87 15.07 16.92 -1.18
C HIS A 87 16.00 16.39 -0.10
N TYR A 88 17.24 16.02 -0.52
CA TYR A 88 18.28 15.63 0.43
C TYR A 88 18.43 16.71 1.50
N GLY A 89 18.04 16.37 2.72
CA GLY A 89 18.17 17.25 3.89
C GLY A 89 17.05 18.27 4.09
N LYS A 90 16.07 18.33 3.17
CA LYS A 90 14.93 19.26 3.30
C LYS A 90 13.62 18.54 2.94
N ILE A 91 13.22 17.60 3.79
CA ILE A 91 11.93 16.96 3.64
C ILE A 91 10.84 17.98 4.02
N ASP A 92 9.88 18.19 3.11
CA ASP A 92 8.75 19.08 3.37
C ASP A 92 7.81 18.42 4.37
N TYR A 93 7.92 18.82 5.65
CA TYR A 93 7.11 18.23 6.70
C TYR A 93 5.60 18.47 6.53
N LYS A 94 5.22 19.58 5.88
CA LYS A 94 3.81 19.87 5.62
C LYS A 94 3.20 18.89 4.64
N SER A 95 3.93 18.61 3.55
CA SER A 95 3.52 17.59 2.58
C SER A 95 3.45 16.22 3.20
N LEU A 96 4.43 15.87 4.04
CA LEU A 96 4.39 14.61 4.80
C LEU A 96 3.17 14.54 5.71
N TRP A 97 2.91 15.61 6.45
CA TRP A 97 1.77 15.67 7.37
C TRP A 97 0.44 15.45 6.66
N GLU A 98 0.24 16.15 5.55
CA GLU A 98 -0.96 15.97 4.73
C GLU A 98 -1.08 14.56 4.19
N THR A 99 0.03 14.01 3.68
CA THR A 99 0.06 12.66 3.11
C THR A 99 -0.31 11.61 4.16
N ILE A 100 0.29 11.65 5.33
CA ILE A 100 0.05 10.61 6.35
C ILE A 100 -1.34 10.73 7.00
N ASN A 101 -1.97 11.88 6.95
CA ASN A 101 -3.29 12.08 7.57
C ASN A 101 -4.44 12.05 6.57
N GLN A 102 -4.18 12.24 5.29
CA GLN A 102 -5.22 12.25 4.24
C GLN A 102 -5.07 11.10 3.26
N ASP A 103 -3.90 10.97 2.64
CA ASP A 103 -3.71 10.00 1.56
C ASP A 103 -3.52 8.56 2.07
N ILE A 104 -2.76 8.39 3.14
CA ILE A 104 -2.45 7.06 3.66
C ILE A 104 -3.69 6.34 4.24
N PRO A 105 -4.57 7.00 5.00
CA PRO A 105 -5.80 6.33 5.44
C PRO A 105 -6.67 5.84 4.29
N VAL A 106 -6.80 6.61 3.22
CA VAL A 106 -7.56 6.20 2.02
C VAL A 106 -6.89 5.01 1.35
N LEU A 107 -5.57 5.05 1.20
CA LEU A 107 -4.81 3.94 0.62
C LEU A 107 -4.94 2.67 1.46
N ARG A 108 -4.86 2.80 2.77
CA ARG A 108 -5.00 1.65 3.68
C ARG A 108 -6.36 0.98 3.50
N GLU A 109 -7.44 1.76 3.49
CA GLU A 109 -8.79 1.22 3.30
C GLU A 109 -8.91 0.49 1.98
N PHE A 110 -8.40 1.08 0.90
CA PHE A 110 -8.35 0.44 -0.40
C PHE A 110 -7.61 -0.90 -0.33
N CYS A 111 -6.42 -0.92 0.28
CA CYS A 111 -5.62 -2.13 0.38
C CYS A 111 -6.34 -3.23 1.19
N GLU A 112 -6.97 -2.87 2.30
CA GLU A 112 -7.73 -3.82 3.10
C GLU A 112 -8.88 -4.44 2.30
N ASN A 113 -9.61 -3.62 1.54
CA ASN A 113 -10.68 -4.11 0.66
C ASN A 113 -10.14 -5.01 -0.44
N GLN A 114 -8.98 -4.68 -1.01
CA GLN A 114 -8.36 -5.50 -2.05
C GLN A 114 -7.94 -6.87 -1.52
N LEU A 115 -7.49 -6.98 -0.28
CA LEU A 115 -7.18 -8.29 0.30
C LEU A 115 -8.43 -9.18 0.36
N LEU A 116 -9.58 -8.60 0.67
CA LEU A 116 -10.85 -9.35 0.65
C LEU A 116 -11.18 -9.82 -0.76
N VAL A 117 -10.93 -8.99 -1.77
CA VAL A 117 -11.14 -9.37 -3.18
C VAL A 117 -10.22 -10.52 -3.58
N PHE A 118 -8.93 -10.45 -3.22
CA PHE A 118 -7.97 -11.51 -3.51
C PHE A 118 -8.39 -12.84 -2.84
N GLU A 119 -8.84 -12.80 -1.61
CA GLU A 119 -9.31 -13.99 -0.89
C GLU A 119 -10.55 -14.59 -1.55
N ALA A 120 -11.52 -13.75 -1.94
CA ALA A 120 -12.72 -14.22 -2.62
C ALA A 120 -12.39 -14.88 -3.96
N MET A 121 -11.42 -14.34 -4.70
CA MET A 121 -10.96 -14.94 -5.95
C MET A 121 -10.30 -16.29 -5.73
N LYS A 122 -9.53 -16.46 -4.66
CA LYS A 122 -8.92 -17.74 -4.31
C LYS A 122 -9.97 -18.79 -3.95
N GLU A 123 -10.98 -18.43 -3.19
CA GLU A 123 -12.06 -19.31 -2.80
C GLU A 123 -12.83 -19.80 -4.05
N GLU A 124 -13.12 -18.93 -5.01
CA GLU A 124 -13.75 -19.31 -6.27
C GLU A 124 -12.90 -20.30 -7.05
N ILE A 125 -11.61 -20.08 -7.14
CA ILE A 125 -10.69 -20.99 -7.84
C ILE A 125 -10.67 -22.35 -7.16
N ASP A 126 -10.59 -22.39 -5.84
CA ASP A 126 -10.57 -23.64 -5.06
C ASP A 126 -11.87 -24.41 -5.24
N GLU A 127 -13.02 -23.76 -5.21
CA GLU A 127 -14.32 -24.40 -5.48
C GLU A 127 -14.37 -24.98 -6.89
N TYR A 128 -13.89 -24.25 -7.88
CA TYR A 128 -13.87 -24.72 -9.26
C TYR A 128 -12.98 -25.94 -9.41
N GLU A 129 -11.82 -25.96 -8.80
CA GLU A 129 -10.89 -27.11 -8.82
C GLU A 129 -11.52 -28.34 -8.16
N GLU A 130 -12.20 -28.18 -7.04
CA GLU A 130 -12.90 -29.27 -6.35
C GLU A 130 -14.00 -29.86 -7.24
N ILE A 131 -14.76 -29.04 -7.95
CA ILE A 131 -15.80 -29.50 -8.87
C ILE A 131 -15.18 -30.31 -10.02
N GLU A 132 -14.08 -29.84 -10.62
CA GLU A 132 -13.37 -30.56 -11.67
C GLU A 132 -12.84 -31.90 -11.20
N GLU A 133 -12.23 -31.98 -10.01
CA GLU A 133 -11.75 -33.22 -9.41
C GLU A 133 -12.91 -34.19 -9.18
N GLY A 134 -14.03 -33.69 -8.65
CA GLY A 134 -15.22 -34.50 -8.44
C GLY A 134 -15.77 -35.09 -9.72
N GLN A 135 -15.77 -34.34 -10.82
CA GLN A 135 -16.21 -34.82 -12.15
C GLN A 135 -15.24 -35.88 -12.68
N ASN A 136 -13.96 -35.71 -12.51
CA ASN A 136 -12.96 -36.66 -12.96
C ASN A 136 -13.03 -37.99 -12.19
N MET A 137 -13.43 -37.94 -10.93
CA MET A 137 -13.56 -39.13 -10.07
C MET A 137 -14.82 -39.95 -10.37
N THR A 138 -15.81 -39.39 -11.05
CA THR A 138 -17.07 -40.06 -11.37
C THR A 138 -17.08 -40.76 -12.75
N MET A 139 -15.98 -40.72 -13.46
CA MET A 139 -15.80 -41.51 -14.66
C MET A 139 -15.18 -42.89 -14.32
#